data_82c8dbc401bd9dc0d58c7de1873e1400
#
_entry.id   82c8dbc401bd9dc0d58c7de1873e1400
#
_cell.length_a   1.000
_cell.length_b   1.000
_cell.length_c   1.000
_cell.angle_alpha   90.00
_cell.angle_beta   90.00
_cell.angle_gamma   90.00
#
_symmetry.space_group_name_H-M   'P 1'
#
loop_
_entity.id
_entity.type
_entity.pdbx_description
1 polymer ?
#
loop_
_entity_poly.entity_id
_entity_poly.type
_entity_poly.pdbx_seq_one_letter_code
_entity_poly.pdbx_strand_id
1 'polypeptide(L)'
;MEFRGAGELGVGFHAEVIAPLVGEVGYAAGLLGWGSDVLGYDTERSTDHGWGPRVVVLVDAGEVERVRALVETGLPEEYQGFAVRFGWDGREPGHHVTVATLGDWLRGQLGFDASRGIGLEDWLVTPQQQILGVVAGRVYADDGRLEAVRQALAWYPDEVWRWLLACQWSRIAQEEAFVQRTHEVGDELGSRIVAGRLVRDVIRLAFLQSRTYAPYSKWLGTAFARLGHEDGLDQALAEVVAADDFSQRERALVTAYELVARRHNTLGITEVMDPSPRPYFDRPAMVVGASRFVDACLATVEDPRLTRLGRFGAIDQFADNTDVLSAPGAYRRLVGLYR
;
A
#
# COMPACT_ATOMS: atom_id res chain seq x y z
N MET A 1 10.57 -27.62 13.75
CA MET A 1 11.49 -26.50 13.46
C MET A 1 10.73 -25.24 13.85
N GLU A 2 11.35 -24.32 14.58
CA GLU A 2 10.69 -23.05 14.93
C GLU A 2 10.57 -22.17 13.68
N PHE A 3 9.40 -21.57 13.46
CA PHE A 3 9.16 -20.69 12.30
C PHE A 3 10.09 -19.47 12.36
N ARG A 4 10.71 -19.16 11.23
CA ARG A 4 11.46 -17.91 11.02
C ARG A 4 10.84 -17.17 9.85
N GLY A 5 10.65 -15.85 9.97
CA GLY A 5 10.19 -15.03 8.87
C GLY A 5 11.17 -15.04 7.68
N ALA A 6 10.64 -14.96 6.47
CA ALA A 6 11.46 -15.03 5.25
C ALA A 6 12.53 -13.93 5.19
N GLY A 7 12.26 -12.76 5.77
CA GLY A 7 13.25 -11.68 5.87
C GLY A 7 14.45 -12.03 6.74
N GLU A 8 14.27 -12.85 7.78
CA GLU A 8 15.34 -13.35 8.64
C GLU A 8 16.09 -14.52 7.98
N LEU A 9 15.36 -15.47 7.42
CA LEU A 9 15.92 -16.56 6.63
C LEU A 9 16.80 -16.02 5.48
N GLY A 10 16.34 -14.97 4.80
CA GLY A 10 17.01 -14.34 3.68
C GLY A 10 18.36 -13.69 4.05
N VAL A 11 18.55 -13.23 5.30
CA VAL A 11 19.86 -12.70 5.74
C VAL A 11 20.93 -13.76 5.65
N GLY A 12 20.68 -14.93 6.23
CA GLY A 12 21.61 -16.04 6.17
C GLY A 12 21.78 -16.58 4.75
N PHE A 13 20.67 -16.77 4.02
CA PHE A 13 20.71 -17.23 2.64
C PHE A 13 21.53 -16.29 1.73
N HIS A 14 21.36 -14.98 1.89
CA HIS A 14 22.19 -14.01 1.19
C HIS A 14 23.68 -14.15 1.55
N ALA A 15 24.01 -14.15 2.86
CA ALA A 15 25.40 -14.14 3.29
C ALA A 15 26.17 -15.44 2.97
N GLU A 16 25.50 -16.58 3.09
CA GLU A 16 26.12 -17.90 2.98
C GLU A 16 26.06 -18.47 1.55
N VAL A 17 25.07 -18.08 0.77
CA VAL A 17 24.84 -18.64 -0.58
C VAL A 17 24.97 -17.58 -1.67
N ILE A 18 24.23 -16.47 -1.59
CA ILE A 18 24.16 -15.52 -2.69
C ILE A 18 25.43 -14.68 -2.81
N ALA A 19 25.93 -14.12 -1.72
CA ALA A 19 27.11 -13.26 -1.76
C ALA A 19 28.35 -13.98 -2.31
N PRO A 20 28.65 -15.26 -1.93
CA PRO A 20 29.74 -16.02 -2.54
C PRO A 20 29.56 -16.26 -4.05
N LEU A 21 28.32 -16.45 -4.54
CA LEU A 21 28.05 -16.65 -5.96
C LEU A 21 28.19 -15.36 -6.77
N VAL A 22 27.78 -14.21 -6.23
CA VAL A 22 27.94 -12.91 -6.89
C VAL A 22 29.41 -12.49 -6.95
N GLY A 23 30.17 -12.73 -5.88
CA GLY A 23 31.59 -12.38 -5.76
C GLY A 23 31.80 -10.89 -5.52
N GLU A 24 32.92 -10.35 -6.01
CA GLU A 24 33.36 -8.96 -5.75
C GLU A 24 32.69 -7.91 -6.64
N VAL A 25 31.59 -8.22 -7.30
CA VAL A 25 30.84 -7.26 -8.13
C VAL A 25 30.04 -6.33 -7.22
N GLY A 26 29.97 -5.05 -7.58
CA GLY A 26 29.04 -4.11 -6.93
C GLY A 26 27.60 -4.50 -7.22
N TYR A 27 26.78 -4.69 -6.16
CA TYR A 27 25.38 -5.05 -6.31
C TYR A 27 24.53 -4.59 -5.13
N ALA A 28 23.21 -4.55 -5.36
CA ALA A 28 22.24 -4.51 -4.29
C ALA A 28 21.46 -5.83 -4.22
N ALA A 29 21.04 -6.24 -3.01
CA ALA A 29 20.23 -7.43 -2.83
C ALA A 29 19.24 -7.27 -1.69
N GLY A 30 18.07 -7.90 -1.82
CA GLY A 30 17.05 -7.85 -0.79
C GLY A 30 15.87 -8.78 -1.04
N LEU A 31 15.02 -8.92 -0.02
CA LEU A 31 13.69 -9.50 -0.13
C LEU A 31 12.75 -8.38 -0.60
N LEU A 32 12.48 -8.33 -1.89
CA LEU A 32 11.75 -7.25 -2.56
C LEU A 32 10.63 -7.82 -3.44
N GLY A 33 9.71 -6.96 -3.85
CA GLY A 33 8.62 -7.29 -4.75
C GLY A 33 7.32 -7.65 -4.03
N TRP A 34 6.73 -8.78 -4.38
CA TRP A 34 5.43 -9.23 -3.87
C TRP A 34 5.59 -10.14 -2.64
N GLY A 35 4.51 -10.28 -1.87
CA GLY A 35 4.41 -11.23 -0.78
C GLY A 35 4.18 -10.60 0.59
N SER A 36 3.58 -11.37 1.50
CA SER A 36 3.40 -10.99 2.90
C SER A 36 4.72 -10.90 3.65
N ASP A 37 5.70 -11.66 3.23
CA ASP A 37 7.06 -11.71 3.75
C ASP A 37 7.85 -10.41 3.48
N VAL A 38 7.64 -9.78 2.32
CA VAL A 38 8.19 -8.44 2.01
C VAL A 38 7.65 -7.39 2.98
N LEU A 39 6.38 -7.54 3.40
CA LEU A 39 5.71 -6.63 4.33
C LEU A 39 5.92 -6.99 5.82
N GLY A 40 6.59 -8.11 6.12
CA GLY A 40 6.77 -8.62 7.47
C GLY A 40 5.46 -9.06 8.15
N TYR A 41 4.54 -9.65 7.35
CA TYR A 41 3.28 -10.25 7.80
C TYR A 41 3.25 -11.76 7.61
N ASP A 42 4.36 -12.37 7.23
CA ASP A 42 4.45 -13.82 7.09
C ASP A 42 4.38 -14.53 8.45
N THR A 43 3.77 -15.69 8.42
CA THR A 43 3.57 -16.58 9.56
C THR A 43 3.91 -18.00 9.12
N GLU A 44 3.90 -18.96 10.05
CA GLU A 44 4.09 -20.38 9.73
C GLU A 44 3.17 -20.86 8.61
N ARG A 45 1.91 -20.37 8.57
CA ARG A 45 0.98 -20.69 7.49
C ARG A 45 1.42 -20.14 6.12
N SER A 46 2.23 -19.10 6.07
CA SER A 46 2.71 -18.54 4.80
C SER A 46 3.64 -19.49 4.03
N THR A 47 4.15 -20.52 4.69
CA THR A 47 5.04 -21.53 4.09
C THR A 47 4.33 -22.44 3.10
N ASP A 48 3.00 -22.43 3.05
CA ASP A 48 2.20 -23.23 2.12
C ASP A 48 2.07 -22.59 0.72
N HIS A 49 2.48 -21.33 0.53
CA HIS A 49 2.21 -20.60 -0.70
C HIS A 49 3.28 -19.53 -1.03
N GLY A 50 4.19 -19.88 -1.94
CA GLY A 50 5.17 -18.92 -2.49
C GLY A 50 6.17 -18.36 -1.49
N TRP A 51 6.45 -19.08 -0.41
CA TRP A 51 7.35 -18.68 0.66
C TRP A 51 8.61 -19.57 0.69
N GLY A 52 9.78 -18.97 0.95
CA GLY A 52 11.04 -19.67 1.02
C GLY A 52 12.22 -18.74 0.76
N PRO A 53 13.43 -19.30 0.56
CA PRO A 53 14.61 -18.53 0.21
C PRO A 53 14.41 -17.75 -1.11
N ARG A 54 14.16 -16.45 -1.00
CA ARG A 54 13.94 -15.53 -2.13
C ARG A 54 14.85 -14.32 -2.02
N VAL A 55 15.48 -13.92 -3.11
CA VAL A 55 16.34 -12.72 -3.16
C VAL A 55 16.24 -12.08 -4.54
N VAL A 56 16.12 -10.77 -4.57
CA VAL A 56 16.38 -9.95 -5.76
C VAL A 56 17.82 -9.49 -5.70
N VAL A 57 18.60 -9.76 -6.74
CA VAL A 57 20.01 -9.36 -6.90
C VAL A 57 20.10 -8.40 -8.07
N LEU A 58 20.53 -7.18 -7.81
CA LEU A 58 20.56 -6.06 -8.76
C LEU A 58 22.01 -5.73 -9.07
N VAL A 59 22.41 -6.00 -10.30
CA VAL A 59 23.79 -5.83 -10.81
C VAL A 59 23.84 -4.92 -12.02
N ASP A 60 25.02 -4.55 -12.46
CA ASP A 60 25.21 -3.83 -13.72
C ASP A 60 24.87 -4.71 -14.93
N ALA A 61 24.46 -4.09 -16.03
CA ALA A 61 23.99 -4.79 -17.23
C ALA A 61 24.99 -5.83 -17.76
N GLY A 62 26.28 -5.53 -17.71
CA GLY A 62 27.33 -6.46 -18.14
C GLY A 62 27.49 -7.71 -17.27
N GLU A 63 26.97 -7.68 -16.05
CA GLU A 63 27.10 -8.76 -15.07
C GLU A 63 25.85 -9.67 -14.99
N VAL A 64 24.72 -9.24 -15.52
CA VAL A 64 23.43 -9.96 -15.37
C VAL A 64 23.53 -11.41 -15.82
N GLU A 65 24.01 -11.67 -17.02
CA GLU A 65 24.08 -13.04 -17.57
C GLU A 65 25.10 -13.90 -16.83
N ARG A 66 26.24 -13.33 -16.44
CA ARG A 66 27.26 -14.04 -15.65
C ARG A 66 26.70 -14.45 -14.27
N VAL A 67 26.12 -13.49 -13.54
CA VAL A 67 25.57 -13.75 -12.20
C VAL A 67 24.40 -14.70 -12.27
N ARG A 68 23.51 -14.56 -13.27
CA ARG A 68 22.40 -15.50 -13.51
C ARG A 68 22.88 -16.94 -13.70
N ALA A 69 23.90 -17.14 -14.51
CA ALA A 69 24.48 -18.47 -14.72
C ALA A 69 25.10 -19.08 -13.45
N LEU A 70 25.79 -18.25 -12.64
CA LEU A 70 26.34 -18.67 -11.35
C LEU A 70 25.24 -19.03 -10.34
N VAL A 71 24.17 -18.26 -10.28
CA VAL A 71 22.99 -18.55 -9.46
C VAL A 71 22.35 -19.87 -9.89
N GLU A 72 22.06 -20.04 -11.19
CA GLU A 72 21.40 -21.25 -11.71
C GLU A 72 22.16 -22.54 -11.38
N THR A 73 23.49 -22.49 -11.41
CA THR A 73 24.35 -23.68 -11.20
C THR A 73 24.83 -23.84 -9.78
N GLY A 74 24.88 -22.75 -8.98
CA GLY A 74 25.49 -22.74 -7.64
C GLY A 74 24.49 -22.79 -6.49
N LEU A 75 23.17 -22.70 -6.75
CA LEU A 75 22.18 -22.81 -5.69
C LEU A 75 22.09 -24.22 -5.12
N PRO A 76 22.06 -24.41 -3.78
CA PRO A 76 21.81 -25.68 -3.16
C PRO A 76 20.35 -26.13 -3.38
N GLU A 77 20.07 -27.40 -3.21
CA GLU A 77 18.70 -27.93 -3.25
C GLU A 77 17.86 -27.45 -2.07
N GLU A 78 18.51 -27.29 -0.92
CA GLU A 78 17.89 -26.92 0.36
C GLU A 78 18.76 -25.93 1.13
N TYR A 79 18.13 -25.01 1.86
CA TYR A 79 18.79 -24.09 2.79
C TYR A 79 18.04 -24.08 4.12
N GLN A 80 18.71 -24.48 5.19
CA GLN A 80 18.18 -24.55 6.57
C GLN A 80 16.83 -25.30 6.69
N GLY A 81 16.66 -26.39 5.92
CA GLY A 81 15.45 -27.21 5.92
C GLY A 81 14.33 -26.72 5.00
N PHE A 82 14.57 -25.67 4.19
CA PHE A 82 13.64 -25.16 3.19
C PHE A 82 14.18 -25.41 1.80
N ALA A 83 13.33 -25.93 0.91
CA ALA A 83 13.67 -26.09 -0.50
C ALA A 83 14.00 -24.74 -1.13
N VAL A 84 15.10 -24.65 -1.87
CA VAL A 84 15.49 -23.43 -2.61
C VAL A 84 14.74 -23.36 -3.95
N ARG A 85 14.32 -24.50 -4.49
CA ARG A 85 13.43 -24.58 -5.68
C ARG A 85 12.05 -25.02 -5.22
N PHE A 86 11.06 -24.12 -5.33
CA PHE A 86 9.69 -24.39 -4.93
C PHE A 86 8.69 -23.77 -5.92
N GLY A 87 7.49 -24.29 -5.92
CA GLY A 87 6.37 -23.79 -6.73
C GLY A 87 5.10 -23.71 -5.87
N TRP A 88 4.03 -23.18 -6.44
CA TRP A 88 2.70 -23.13 -5.83
C TRP A 88 1.63 -23.00 -6.94
N ASP A 89 0.40 -23.39 -6.64
CA ASP A 89 -0.76 -23.22 -7.52
C ASP A 89 -0.54 -23.70 -8.96
N GLY A 90 0.05 -24.91 -9.12
CA GLY A 90 0.29 -25.50 -10.43
C GLY A 90 1.48 -24.91 -11.20
N ARG A 91 2.29 -24.08 -10.57
CA ARG A 91 3.57 -23.62 -11.13
C ARG A 91 4.64 -24.67 -10.90
N GLU A 92 5.43 -24.94 -11.93
CA GLU A 92 6.60 -25.81 -11.81
C GLU A 92 7.59 -25.24 -10.78
N PRO A 93 8.22 -26.13 -9.97
CA PRO A 93 9.23 -25.71 -9.02
C PRO A 93 10.41 -24.99 -9.69
N GLY A 94 10.76 -23.82 -9.20
CA GLY A 94 11.91 -23.03 -9.64
C GLY A 94 12.54 -22.29 -8.47
N HIS A 95 13.78 -21.83 -8.65
CA HIS A 95 14.36 -20.91 -7.66
C HIS A 95 13.73 -19.51 -7.78
N HIS A 96 13.71 -18.80 -6.65
CA HIS A 96 13.15 -17.46 -6.58
C HIS A 96 14.23 -16.40 -6.32
N VAL A 97 15.44 -16.64 -6.87
CA VAL A 97 16.51 -15.65 -6.94
C VAL A 97 16.40 -14.93 -8.29
N THR A 98 16.02 -13.67 -8.25
CA THR A 98 15.91 -12.82 -9.44
C THR A 98 17.21 -12.05 -9.64
N VAL A 99 17.82 -12.15 -10.82
CA VAL A 99 19.02 -11.36 -11.20
C VAL A 99 18.64 -10.42 -12.33
N ALA A 100 18.81 -9.12 -12.13
CA ALA A 100 18.44 -8.09 -13.09
C ALA A 100 19.28 -6.81 -12.92
N THR A 101 19.14 -5.87 -13.83
CA THR A 101 19.54 -4.48 -13.54
C THR A 101 18.50 -3.80 -12.66
N LEU A 102 18.90 -2.77 -11.89
CA LEU A 102 17.94 -1.99 -11.08
C LEU A 102 16.81 -1.43 -11.97
N GLY A 103 17.12 -0.84 -13.12
CA GLY A 103 16.10 -0.26 -13.99
C GLY A 103 15.15 -1.28 -14.60
N ASP A 104 15.63 -2.49 -14.98
CA ASP A 104 14.76 -3.55 -15.53
C ASP A 104 13.85 -4.11 -14.45
N TRP A 105 14.37 -4.34 -13.24
CA TRP A 105 13.59 -4.80 -12.12
C TRP A 105 12.50 -3.78 -11.74
N LEU A 106 12.84 -2.49 -11.65
CA LEU A 106 11.87 -1.41 -11.37
C LEU A 106 10.78 -1.34 -12.44
N ARG A 107 11.15 -1.47 -13.73
CA ARG A 107 10.15 -1.55 -14.82
C ARG A 107 9.22 -2.75 -14.66
N GLY A 108 9.75 -3.88 -14.25
CA GLY A 108 8.94 -5.08 -13.96
C GLY A 108 8.02 -4.89 -12.75
N GLN A 109 8.48 -4.20 -11.71
CA GLN A 109 7.75 -4.00 -10.45
C GLN A 109 6.75 -2.82 -10.52
N LEU A 110 7.16 -1.68 -11.09
CA LEU A 110 6.41 -0.41 -11.07
C LEU A 110 5.84 -0.02 -12.44
N GLY A 111 6.25 -0.71 -13.52
CA GLY A 111 5.92 -0.32 -14.90
C GLY A 111 6.72 0.87 -15.43
N PHE A 112 7.69 1.37 -14.67
CA PHE A 112 8.62 2.43 -15.06
C PHE A 112 9.94 2.33 -14.28
N ASP A 113 10.96 3.04 -14.72
CA ASP A 113 12.28 3.07 -14.10
C ASP A 113 12.40 4.27 -13.13
N ALA A 114 12.07 4.07 -11.86
CA ALA A 114 12.11 5.11 -10.84
C ALA A 114 13.51 5.68 -10.58
N SER A 115 14.60 4.97 -10.98
CA SER A 115 15.97 5.49 -10.86
C SER A 115 16.27 6.66 -11.81
N ARG A 116 15.42 6.85 -12.81
CA ARG A 116 15.51 7.95 -13.80
C ARG A 116 14.62 9.15 -13.47
N GLY A 117 13.89 9.07 -12.36
CA GLY A 117 12.91 10.06 -11.93
C GLY A 117 11.50 9.51 -11.93
N ILE A 118 10.62 10.20 -11.20
CA ILE A 118 9.24 9.80 -10.97
C ILE A 118 8.33 10.94 -11.43
N GLY A 119 7.56 10.72 -12.48
CA GLY A 119 6.60 11.69 -12.99
C GLY A 119 5.31 11.73 -12.17
N LEU A 120 4.48 12.75 -12.39
CA LEU A 120 3.19 12.87 -11.73
C LEU A 120 2.29 11.66 -12.01
N GLU A 121 2.19 11.26 -13.28
CA GLU A 121 1.38 10.11 -13.69
C GLU A 121 1.88 8.81 -13.07
N ASP A 122 3.21 8.68 -12.84
CA ASP A 122 3.78 7.51 -12.18
C ASP A 122 3.27 7.39 -10.75
N TRP A 123 3.21 8.50 -10.02
CA TRP A 123 2.66 8.55 -8.68
C TRP A 123 1.17 8.19 -8.63
N LEU A 124 0.38 8.66 -9.60
CA LEU A 124 -1.06 8.52 -9.57
C LEU A 124 -1.56 7.16 -10.05
N VAL A 125 -0.82 6.53 -10.99
CA VAL A 125 -1.24 5.26 -11.59
C VAL A 125 -0.61 4.03 -10.92
N THR A 126 0.48 4.20 -10.15
CA THR A 126 1.15 3.07 -9.53
C THR A 126 0.49 2.72 -8.19
N PRO A 127 0.00 1.49 -8.02
CA PRO A 127 -0.61 1.06 -6.77
C PRO A 127 0.38 1.12 -5.59
N GLN A 128 -0.10 1.53 -4.42
CA GLN A 128 0.71 1.61 -3.19
C GLN A 128 1.38 0.27 -2.85
N GLN A 129 0.70 -0.84 -3.09
CA GLN A 129 1.26 -2.17 -2.91
C GLN A 129 2.51 -2.42 -3.76
N GLN A 130 2.56 -1.87 -4.99
CA GLN A 130 3.73 -2.02 -5.85
C GLN A 130 4.91 -1.17 -5.35
N ILE A 131 4.63 0.03 -4.84
CA ILE A 131 5.62 0.89 -4.19
C ILE A 131 6.15 0.20 -2.92
N LEU A 132 5.27 -0.37 -2.09
CA LEU A 132 5.65 -1.16 -0.91
C LEU A 132 6.60 -2.32 -1.26
N GLY A 133 6.42 -2.97 -2.42
CA GLY A 133 7.34 -3.99 -2.92
C GLY A 133 8.79 -3.50 -3.10
N VAL A 134 8.98 -2.20 -3.26
CA VAL A 134 10.33 -1.59 -3.34
C VAL A 134 10.80 -1.11 -1.97
N VAL A 135 9.93 -0.42 -1.20
CA VAL A 135 10.37 0.32 -0.01
C VAL A 135 10.25 -0.47 1.30
N ALA A 136 9.40 -1.51 1.40
CA ALA A 136 9.16 -2.21 2.65
C ALA A 136 10.14 -3.38 2.89
N GLY A 137 10.58 -4.06 1.84
CA GLY A 137 11.37 -5.28 1.95
C GLY A 137 12.74 -5.07 2.61
N ARG A 138 13.29 -6.16 3.14
CA ARG A 138 14.58 -6.15 3.81
C ARG A 138 15.74 -6.14 2.80
N VAL A 139 16.63 -5.18 2.92
CA VAL A 139 17.84 -5.07 2.11
C VAL A 139 18.96 -5.84 2.79
N TYR A 140 19.72 -6.64 2.05
CA TYR A 140 20.83 -7.46 2.51
C TYR A 140 22.18 -6.87 2.11
N ALA A 141 22.27 -6.29 0.93
CA ALA A 141 23.41 -5.55 0.41
C ALA A 141 22.92 -4.37 -0.43
N ASP A 142 23.67 -3.27 -0.44
CA ASP A 142 23.38 -2.13 -1.31
C ASP A 142 24.66 -1.36 -1.61
N ASP A 143 24.84 -1.00 -2.86
CA ASP A 143 25.88 -0.10 -3.34
C ASP A 143 25.43 1.38 -3.36
N GLY A 144 24.29 1.69 -2.75
CA GLY A 144 23.68 3.02 -2.65
C GLY A 144 22.63 3.32 -3.71
N ARG A 145 22.55 2.53 -4.78
CA ARG A 145 21.59 2.77 -5.88
C ARG A 145 20.16 2.41 -5.52
N LEU A 146 19.96 1.28 -4.82
CA LEU A 146 18.64 0.85 -4.37
C LEU A 146 18.12 1.78 -3.28
N GLU A 147 18.96 2.15 -2.32
CA GLU A 147 18.58 3.06 -1.24
C GLU A 147 18.16 4.44 -1.78
N ALA A 148 18.85 4.98 -2.77
CA ALA A 148 18.46 6.23 -3.41
C ALA A 148 17.04 6.16 -4.02
N VAL A 149 16.69 5.04 -4.67
CA VAL A 149 15.34 4.82 -5.20
C VAL A 149 14.32 4.66 -4.06
N ARG A 150 14.66 3.93 -3.01
CA ARG A 150 13.79 3.74 -1.84
C ARG A 150 13.48 5.07 -1.15
N GLN A 151 14.47 5.95 -1.02
CA GLN A 151 14.28 7.30 -0.49
C GLN A 151 13.39 8.16 -1.39
N ALA A 152 13.61 8.11 -2.71
CA ALA A 152 12.77 8.83 -3.67
C ALA A 152 11.31 8.35 -3.66
N LEU A 153 11.08 7.07 -3.36
CA LEU A 153 9.76 6.44 -3.27
C LEU A 153 9.21 6.39 -1.83
N ALA A 154 9.93 6.93 -0.84
CA ALA A 154 9.53 6.80 0.58
C ALA A 154 8.14 7.35 0.86
N TRP A 155 7.75 8.46 0.20
CA TRP A 155 6.41 9.01 0.24
C TRP A 155 6.13 9.88 -0.99
N TYR A 156 4.87 10.17 -1.23
CA TYR A 156 4.41 11.09 -2.27
C TYR A 156 4.99 12.49 -2.10
N PRO A 157 5.26 13.24 -3.19
CA PRO A 157 5.47 14.67 -3.13
C PRO A 157 4.29 15.37 -2.42
N ASP A 158 4.55 16.43 -1.66
CA ASP A 158 3.54 17.11 -0.83
C ASP A 158 2.30 17.55 -1.63
N GLU A 159 2.47 18.06 -2.84
CA GLU A 159 1.36 18.45 -3.73
C GLU A 159 0.46 17.27 -4.08
N VAL A 160 1.07 16.13 -4.45
CA VAL A 160 0.35 14.89 -4.74
C VAL A 160 -0.38 14.40 -3.49
N TRP A 161 0.31 14.36 -2.35
CA TRP A 161 -0.27 13.91 -1.08
C TRP A 161 -1.48 14.76 -0.65
N ARG A 162 -1.40 16.10 -0.74
CA ARG A 162 -2.53 16.99 -0.42
C ARG A 162 -3.72 16.75 -1.33
N TRP A 163 -3.47 16.56 -2.63
CA TRP A 163 -4.51 16.21 -3.58
C TRP A 163 -5.12 14.83 -3.28
N LEU A 164 -4.32 13.82 -2.92
CA LEU A 164 -4.81 12.50 -2.51
C LEU A 164 -5.67 12.57 -1.24
N LEU A 165 -5.30 13.41 -0.27
CA LEU A 165 -6.14 13.67 0.92
C LEU A 165 -7.50 14.26 0.52
N ALA A 166 -7.52 15.25 -0.38
CA ALA A 166 -8.78 15.82 -0.90
C ALA A 166 -9.64 14.74 -1.57
N CYS A 167 -9.04 13.90 -2.41
CA CYS A 167 -9.75 12.81 -3.10
C CYS A 167 -10.28 11.76 -2.10
N GLN A 168 -9.54 11.44 -1.04
CA GLN A 168 -10.00 10.50 -0.02
C GLN A 168 -11.14 11.07 0.82
N TRP A 169 -11.07 12.35 1.18
CA TRP A 169 -12.19 13.06 1.81
C TRP A 169 -13.41 13.12 0.88
N SER A 170 -13.21 13.29 -0.43
CA SER A 170 -14.30 13.28 -1.42
C SER A 170 -15.04 11.95 -1.45
N ARG A 171 -14.34 10.81 -1.32
CA ARG A 171 -14.97 9.49 -1.22
C ARG A 171 -15.88 9.37 0.00
N ILE A 172 -15.42 9.86 1.15
CA ILE A 172 -16.24 9.90 2.37
C ILE A 172 -17.45 10.82 2.16
N ALA A 173 -17.25 12.02 1.60
CA ALA A 173 -18.32 12.99 1.33
C ALA A 173 -19.43 12.44 0.43
N GLN A 174 -19.09 11.55 -0.51
CA GLN A 174 -20.05 10.93 -1.41
C GLN A 174 -21.03 9.98 -0.70
N GLU A 175 -20.59 9.33 0.38
CA GLU A 175 -21.35 8.22 1.00
C GLU A 175 -21.67 8.46 2.48
N GLU A 176 -21.13 9.47 3.15
CA GLU A 176 -21.30 9.68 4.60
C GLU A 176 -22.76 9.75 5.07
N ALA A 177 -23.68 10.23 4.23
CA ALA A 177 -25.10 10.28 4.52
C ALA A 177 -25.87 9.01 4.11
N PHE A 178 -25.26 8.07 3.37
CA PHE A 178 -25.98 6.96 2.77
C PHE A 178 -26.30 5.85 3.77
N VAL A 179 -25.53 5.70 4.84
CA VAL A 179 -25.78 4.72 5.91
C VAL A 179 -27.14 4.94 6.55
N GLN A 180 -27.47 6.21 6.85
CA GLN A 180 -28.77 6.59 7.39
C GLN A 180 -29.86 6.53 6.30
N ARG A 181 -29.53 6.95 5.07
CA ARG A 181 -30.50 6.98 3.97
C ARG A 181 -31.01 5.58 3.58
N THR A 182 -30.13 4.58 3.57
CA THR A 182 -30.53 3.18 3.33
C THR A 182 -31.34 2.63 4.49
N HIS A 183 -30.98 2.97 5.73
CA HIS A 183 -31.77 2.59 6.90
C HIS A 183 -33.19 3.18 6.88
N GLU A 184 -33.38 4.44 6.49
CA GLU A 184 -34.70 5.08 6.40
C GLU A 184 -35.68 4.33 5.52
N VAL A 185 -35.22 3.68 4.47
CA VAL A 185 -36.05 2.90 3.55
C VAL A 185 -36.15 1.42 3.92
N GLY A 186 -35.65 1.05 5.11
CA GLY A 186 -35.68 -0.33 5.62
C GLY A 186 -34.61 -1.25 5.02
N ASP A 187 -33.64 -0.70 4.27
CA ASP A 187 -32.54 -1.47 3.67
C ASP A 187 -31.37 -1.58 4.68
N GLU A 188 -31.50 -2.48 5.63
CA GLU A 188 -30.46 -2.74 6.62
C GLU A 188 -29.19 -3.34 6.01
N LEU A 189 -29.32 -4.19 4.99
CA LEU A 189 -28.16 -4.75 4.27
C LEU A 189 -27.38 -3.65 3.56
N GLY A 190 -28.05 -2.74 2.85
CA GLY A 190 -27.43 -1.60 2.19
C GLY A 190 -26.73 -0.69 3.19
N SER A 191 -27.35 -0.42 4.36
CA SER A 191 -26.76 0.37 5.43
C SER A 191 -25.43 -0.23 5.93
N ARG A 192 -25.36 -1.55 6.12
CA ARG A 192 -24.13 -2.27 6.53
C ARG A 192 -23.07 -2.26 5.43
N ILE A 193 -23.47 -2.45 4.18
CA ILE A 193 -22.54 -2.42 3.02
C ILE A 193 -21.88 -1.03 2.90
N VAL A 194 -22.68 0.04 2.98
CA VAL A 194 -22.15 1.40 2.90
C VAL A 194 -21.25 1.71 4.09
N ALA A 195 -21.64 1.31 5.30
CA ALA A 195 -20.81 1.47 6.49
C ALA A 195 -19.46 0.75 6.37
N GLY A 196 -19.42 -0.49 5.87
CA GLY A 196 -18.18 -1.22 5.62
C GLY A 196 -17.27 -0.54 4.57
N ARG A 197 -17.86 0.09 3.53
CA ARG A 197 -17.12 0.90 2.57
C ARG A 197 -16.52 2.15 3.22
N LEU A 198 -17.28 2.84 4.06
CA LEU A 198 -16.81 4.01 4.79
C LEU A 198 -15.70 3.66 5.79
N VAL A 199 -15.81 2.52 6.50
CA VAL A 199 -14.71 2.01 7.35
C VAL A 199 -13.43 1.86 6.54
N ARG A 200 -13.49 1.22 5.36
CA ARG A 200 -12.33 1.10 4.45
C ARG A 200 -11.79 2.46 4.02
N ASP A 201 -12.66 3.39 3.67
CA ASP A 201 -12.25 4.72 3.21
C ASP A 201 -11.65 5.57 4.33
N VAL A 202 -12.15 5.44 5.57
CA VAL A 202 -11.55 6.06 6.77
C VAL A 202 -10.18 5.45 7.09
N ILE A 203 -10.03 4.12 7.00
CA ILE A 203 -8.73 3.45 7.14
C ILE A 203 -7.72 3.99 6.11
N ARG A 204 -8.10 4.11 4.84
CA ARG A 204 -7.25 4.68 3.79
C ARG A 204 -6.89 6.14 4.04
N LEU A 205 -7.84 6.92 4.56
CA LEU A 205 -7.57 8.28 4.99
C LEU A 205 -6.54 8.32 6.12
N ALA A 206 -6.65 7.44 7.11
CA ALA A 206 -5.69 7.35 8.22
C ALA A 206 -4.27 7.00 7.74
N PHE A 207 -4.12 6.11 6.74
CA PHE A 207 -2.84 5.84 6.09
C PHE A 207 -2.25 7.09 5.43
N LEU A 208 -3.06 7.83 4.68
CA LEU A 208 -2.62 9.10 4.06
C LEU A 208 -2.23 10.13 5.12
N GLN A 209 -2.99 10.25 6.21
CA GLN A 209 -2.68 11.15 7.33
C GLN A 209 -1.39 10.78 8.05
N SER A 210 -1.07 9.48 8.13
CA SER A 210 0.16 8.97 8.74
C SER A 210 1.35 8.92 7.76
N ARG A 211 1.21 9.41 6.53
CA ARG A 211 2.22 9.32 5.46
C ARG A 211 2.78 7.90 5.30
N THR A 212 1.89 6.92 5.30
CA THR A 212 2.22 5.49 5.20
C THR A 212 1.44 4.86 4.05
N TYR A 213 2.10 4.07 3.23
CA TYR A 213 1.44 3.34 2.15
C TYR A 213 0.56 2.22 2.71
N ALA A 214 -0.67 2.14 2.22
CA ALA A 214 -1.59 1.06 2.56
C ALA A 214 -1.24 -0.21 1.76
N PRO A 215 -1.16 -1.38 2.41
CA PRO A 215 -1.02 -2.64 1.69
C PRO A 215 -2.35 -3.07 1.03
N TYR A 216 -2.28 -4.15 0.25
CA TYR A 216 -3.47 -4.76 -0.33
C TYR A 216 -4.45 -5.28 0.74
N SER A 217 -5.70 -5.56 0.31
CA SER A 217 -6.86 -5.79 1.18
C SER A 217 -6.66 -6.86 2.26
N LYS A 218 -5.91 -7.96 1.97
CA LYS A 218 -5.61 -9.02 2.93
C LYS A 218 -4.96 -8.50 4.21
N TRP A 219 -4.08 -7.51 4.10
CA TRP A 219 -3.27 -6.99 5.21
C TRP A 219 -3.67 -5.58 5.65
N LEU A 220 -4.71 -4.99 5.05
CA LEU A 220 -5.12 -3.61 5.32
C LEU A 220 -5.44 -3.39 6.81
N GLY A 221 -6.24 -4.27 7.41
CA GLY A 221 -6.59 -4.19 8.84
C GLY A 221 -5.39 -4.43 9.76
N THR A 222 -4.54 -5.41 9.44
CA THR A 222 -3.31 -5.69 10.21
C THR A 222 -2.34 -4.50 10.16
N ALA A 223 -2.15 -3.92 9.00
CA ALA A 223 -1.29 -2.75 8.83
C ALA A 223 -1.89 -1.52 9.53
N PHE A 224 -3.20 -1.34 9.45
CA PHE A 224 -3.90 -0.26 10.14
C PHE A 224 -3.68 -0.34 11.65
N ALA A 225 -3.84 -1.52 12.27
CA ALA A 225 -3.58 -1.70 13.70
C ALA A 225 -2.12 -1.34 14.09
N ARG A 226 -1.15 -1.48 13.17
CA ARG A 226 0.26 -1.12 13.41
C ARG A 226 0.56 0.38 13.32
N LEU A 227 -0.36 1.20 12.81
CA LEU A 227 -0.17 2.67 12.77
C LEU A 227 -0.18 3.31 14.17
N GLY A 228 -0.73 2.59 15.17
CA GLY A 228 -0.99 3.12 16.51
C GLY A 228 -2.23 4.03 16.55
N HIS A 229 -3.11 3.79 17.50
CA HIS A 229 -4.39 4.48 17.60
C HIS A 229 -4.69 4.89 19.05
N GLU A 230 -3.79 5.71 19.63
CA GLU A 230 -3.97 6.24 20.99
C GLU A 230 -5.25 7.06 21.15
N ASP A 231 -5.80 7.55 20.04
CA ASP A 231 -7.09 8.26 19.98
C ASP A 231 -8.31 7.36 19.91
N GLY A 232 -8.15 6.03 19.76
CA GLY A 232 -9.25 5.05 19.72
C GLY A 232 -9.94 4.91 18.35
N LEU A 233 -9.33 5.33 17.26
CA LEU A 233 -9.91 5.21 15.91
C LEU A 233 -10.13 3.75 15.51
N ASP A 234 -9.21 2.86 15.85
CA ASP A 234 -9.32 1.43 15.57
C ASP A 234 -10.53 0.80 16.28
N GLN A 235 -10.75 1.15 17.55
CA GLN A 235 -11.91 0.71 18.31
C GLN A 235 -13.21 1.25 17.69
N ALA A 236 -13.28 2.54 17.37
CA ALA A 236 -14.46 3.13 16.75
C ALA A 236 -14.84 2.42 15.43
N LEU A 237 -13.86 2.14 14.58
CA LEU A 237 -14.09 1.42 13.31
C LEU A 237 -14.49 -0.04 13.51
N ALA A 238 -13.93 -0.72 14.51
CA ALA A 238 -14.34 -2.08 14.87
C ALA A 238 -15.79 -2.10 15.36
N GLU A 239 -16.21 -1.11 16.16
CA GLU A 239 -17.59 -0.95 16.63
C GLU A 239 -18.58 -0.72 15.47
N VAL A 240 -18.19 0.03 14.41
CA VAL A 240 -19.02 0.18 13.19
C VAL A 240 -19.33 -1.17 12.56
N VAL A 241 -18.31 -2.02 12.42
CA VAL A 241 -18.43 -3.33 11.77
C VAL A 241 -19.22 -4.32 12.65
N ALA A 242 -19.04 -4.24 13.98
CA ALA A 242 -19.67 -5.13 14.96
C ALA A 242 -21.08 -4.70 15.35
N ALA A 243 -21.56 -3.50 14.95
CA ALA A 243 -22.82 -2.94 15.40
C ALA A 243 -24.03 -3.83 15.07
N ASP A 244 -24.85 -4.14 16.07
CA ASP A 244 -26.05 -4.96 15.92
C ASP A 244 -27.19 -4.19 15.23
N ASP A 245 -27.30 -2.88 15.49
CA ASP A 245 -28.33 -2.01 14.95
C ASP A 245 -27.77 -0.72 14.32
N PHE A 246 -28.66 0.01 13.64
CA PHE A 246 -28.32 1.26 13.00
C PHE A 246 -27.79 2.32 13.97
N SER A 247 -28.41 2.47 15.15
CA SER A 247 -28.06 3.52 16.10
C SER A 247 -26.65 3.34 16.67
N GLN A 248 -26.25 2.09 16.93
CA GLN A 248 -24.89 1.76 17.33
C GLN A 248 -23.90 2.08 16.19
N ARG A 249 -24.23 1.65 14.97
CA ARG A 249 -23.41 1.86 13.78
C ARG A 249 -23.20 3.34 13.47
N GLU A 250 -24.26 4.16 13.55
CA GLU A 250 -24.19 5.61 13.34
C GLU A 250 -23.31 6.27 14.40
N ARG A 251 -23.52 5.97 15.69
CA ARG A 251 -22.68 6.54 16.77
C ARG A 251 -21.19 6.21 16.57
N ALA A 252 -20.86 4.98 16.24
CA ALA A 252 -19.48 4.57 16.01
C ALA A 252 -18.88 5.25 14.80
N LEU A 253 -19.62 5.40 13.69
CA LEU A 253 -19.18 6.17 12.52
C LEU A 253 -18.95 7.64 12.85
N VAL A 254 -19.86 8.27 13.59
CA VAL A 254 -19.74 9.67 14.03
C VAL A 254 -18.46 9.86 14.84
N THR A 255 -18.18 8.93 15.78
CA THR A 255 -16.92 8.94 16.54
C THR A 255 -15.71 8.82 15.62
N ALA A 256 -15.70 7.88 14.68
CA ALA A 256 -14.61 7.69 13.74
C ALA A 256 -14.38 8.93 12.86
N TYR A 257 -15.45 9.57 12.38
CA TYR A 257 -15.38 10.81 11.60
C TYR A 257 -14.75 11.96 12.39
N GLU A 258 -15.16 12.16 13.64
CA GLU A 258 -14.57 13.19 14.49
C GLU A 258 -13.09 12.94 14.72
N LEU A 259 -12.67 11.70 14.97
CA LEU A 259 -11.29 11.34 15.19
C LEU A 259 -10.42 11.62 13.95
N VAL A 260 -10.84 11.22 12.75
CA VAL A 260 -10.05 11.50 11.55
C VAL A 260 -10.05 12.99 11.17
N ALA A 261 -11.10 13.73 11.52
CA ALA A 261 -11.14 15.19 11.38
C ALA A 261 -10.17 15.89 12.34
N ARG A 262 -10.05 15.41 13.57
CA ARG A 262 -9.04 15.87 14.54
C ARG A 262 -7.62 15.56 14.05
N ARG A 263 -7.38 14.34 13.55
CA ARG A 263 -6.09 13.97 12.92
C ARG A 263 -5.75 14.86 11.74
N HIS A 264 -6.75 15.23 10.91
CA HIS A 264 -6.53 16.17 9.80
C HIS A 264 -5.95 17.49 10.30
N ASN A 265 -6.50 18.04 11.37
CA ASN A 265 -6.02 19.30 11.94
C ASN A 265 -4.57 19.22 12.45
N THR A 266 -4.12 18.05 12.91
CA THR A 266 -2.73 17.87 13.36
C THR A 266 -1.71 17.88 12.22
N LEU A 267 -2.16 17.69 10.96
CA LEU A 267 -1.28 17.75 9.79
C LEU A 267 -0.75 19.17 9.52
N GLY A 268 -1.45 20.19 9.96
CA GLY A 268 -1.05 21.61 9.79
C GLY A 268 -1.02 22.05 8.31
N ILE A 269 -1.75 21.38 7.43
CA ILE A 269 -1.78 21.69 5.98
C ILE A 269 -2.93 22.61 5.59
N THR A 270 -3.92 22.78 6.44
CA THR A 270 -5.08 23.66 6.25
C THR A 270 -5.28 24.52 7.51
N GLU A 271 -6.12 25.55 7.42
CA GLU A 271 -6.67 26.14 8.62
C GLU A 271 -7.36 25.08 9.50
N VAL A 272 -7.34 25.28 10.82
CA VAL A 272 -8.00 24.37 11.77
C VAL A 272 -9.50 24.35 11.51
N MET A 273 -10.04 23.16 11.28
CA MET A 273 -11.44 22.95 10.97
C MET A 273 -12.17 22.37 12.18
N ASP A 274 -13.43 22.78 12.38
CA ASP A 274 -14.29 22.17 13.40
C ASP A 274 -14.48 20.66 13.09
N PRO A 275 -14.00 19.76 13.94
CA PRO A 275 -14.11 18.32 13.71
C PRO A 275 -15.49 17.75 14.07
N SER A 276 -16.35 18.54 14.70
CA SER A 276 -17.62 18.07 15.25
C SER A 276 -18.57 17.60 14.16
N PRO A 277 -19.20 16.43 14.33
CA PRO A 277 -20.27 15.98 13.46
C PRO A 277 -21.46 16.94 13.47
N ARG A 278 -22.18 16.96 12.37
CA ARG A 278 -23.32 17.87 12.14
C ARG A 278 -24.45 17.18 11.37
N PRO A 279 -25.69 17.67 11.49
CA PRO A 279 -26.78 17.17 10.65
C PRO A 279 -26.48 17.36 9.15
N TYR A 280 -26.87 16.38 8.35
CA TYR A 280 -26.80 16.47 6.89
C TYR A 280 -28.02 17.25 6.37
N PHE A 281 -27.85 18.55 6.17
CA PHE A 281 -28.92 19.50 5.88
C PHE A 281 -30.01 19.47 6.97
N ASP A 282 -31.27 19.26 6.58
CA ASP A 282 -32.45 19.12 7.45
C ASP A 282 -32.77 17.66 7.85
N ARG A 283 -31.85 16.75 7.52
CA ARG A 283 -32.03 15.31 7.78
C ARG A 283 -31.39 14.87 9.11
N PRO A 284 -31.89 13.79 9.70
CA PRO A 284 -31.36 13.29 10.97
C PRO A 284 -29.95 12.66 10.86
N ALA A 285 -29.45 12.39 9.63
CA ALA A 285 -28.13 11.80 9.43
C ALA A 285 -27.04 12.69 9.99
N MET A 286 -26.19 12.15 10.86
CA MET A 286 -25.03 12.83 11.41
C MET A 286 -23.79 12.53 10.56
N VAL A 287 -23.16 13.56 10.04
CA VAL A 287 -22.00 13.49 9.14
C VAL A 287 -20.88 14.41 9.61
N VAL A 288 -19.66 14.18 9.16
CA VAL A 288 -18.54 15.13 9.40
C VAL A 288 -18.61 16.32 8.44
N GLY A 289 -19.37 16.23 7.36
CA GLY A 289 -19.37 17.21 6.27
C GLY A 289 -18.03 17.22 5.55
N ALA A 290 -17.63 16.03 5.07
CA ALA A 290 -16.31 15.75 4.52
C ALA A 290 -15.94 16.65 3.34
N SER A 291 -16.93 17.19 2.60
CA SER A 291 -16.69 18.15 1.51
C SER A 291 -15.90 19.39 1.94
N ARG A 292 -16.04 19.86 3.18
CA ARG A 292 -15.27 20.98 3.72
C ARG A 292 -13.76 20.69 3.73
N PHE A 293 -13.39 19.46 4.09
CA PHE A 293 -11.99 19.01 4.10
C PHE A 293 -11.46 18.84 2.67
N VAL A 294 -12.32 18.43 1.72
CA VAL A 294 -11.98 18.40 0.30
C VAL A 294 -11.56 19.79 -0.17
N ASP A 295 -12.41 20.78 0.06
CA ASP A 295 -12.19 22.15 -0.42
C ASP A 295 -10.98 22.79 0.26
N ALA A 296 -10.79 22.55 1.58
CA ALA A 296 -9.62 23.01 2.32
C ALA A 296 -8.32 22.39 1.79
N CYS A 297 -8.27 21.08 1.54
CA CYS A 297 -7.09 20.42 0.95
C CYS A 297 -6.79 20.96 -0.45
N LEU A 298 -7.81 21.06 -1.33
CA LEU A 298 -7.62 21.55 -2.70
C LEU A 298 -7.12 23.00 -2.73
N ALA A 299 -7.50 23.83 -1.77
CA ALA A 299 -7.01 25.21 -1.66
C ALA A 299 -5.49 25.28 -1.37
N THR A 300 -4.87 24.19 -0.93
CA THR A 300 -3.42 24.09 -0.67
C THR A 300 -2.63 23.45 -1.82
N VAL A 301 -3.31 23.03 -2.90
CA VAL A 301 -2.68 22.42 -4.08
C VAL A 301 -2.45 23.48 -5.14
N GLU A 302 -1.18 23.71 -5.48
CA GLU A 302 -0.77 24.75 -6.42
C GLU A 302 -0.44 24.19 -7.82
N ASP A 303 -0.10 22.87 -7.93
CA ASP A 303 0.23 22.26 -9.22
C ASP A 303 -0.98 22.26 -10.17
N PRO A 304 -0.92 23.02 -11.30
CA PRO A 304 -2.03 23.14 -12.23
C PRO A 304 -2.39 21.82 -12.92
N ARG A 305 -1.50 20.85 -12.92
CA ARG A 305 -1.80 19.51 -13.44
C ARG A 305 -2.76 18.77 -12.51
N LEU A 306 -2.56 18.86 -11.19
CA LEU A 306 -3.45 18.26 -10.18
C LEU A 306 -4.79 18.98 -10.10
N THR A 307 -4.78 20.32 -10.11
CA THR A 307 -6.02 21.12 -9.98
C THR A 307 -6.99 20.94 -11.17
N ARG A 308 -6.49 20.52 -12.33
CA ARG A 308 -7.33 20.21 -13.51
C ARG A 308 -7.93 18.82 -13.46
N LEU A 309 -7.37 17.91 -12.68
CA LEU A 309 -7.91 16.57 -12.52
C LEU A 309 -9.22 16.61 -11.73
N GLY A 310 -10.11 15.66 -12.04
CA GLY A 310 -11.28 15.41 -11.19
C GLY A 310 -10.87 14.90 -9.80
N ARG A 311 -11.86 14.72 -8.91
CA ARG A 311 -11.65 14.25 -7.53
C ARG A 311 -11.72 12.73 -7.40
N PHE A 312 -11.36 11.97 -8.45
CA PHE A 312 -11.43 10.50 -8.45
C PHE A 312 -10.22 9.83 -7.78
N GLY A 313 -9.11 10.56 -7.62
CA GLY A 313 -7.93 10.11 -6.88
C GLY A 313 -6.93 9.29 -7.69
N ALA A 314 -5.89 8.80 -7.01
CA ALA A 314 -4.98 7.81 -7.56
C ALA A 314 -5.65 6.43 -7.65
N ILE A 315 -5.01 5.51 -8.35
CA ILE A 315 -5.57 4.20 -8.67
C ILE A 315 -6.15 3.47 -7.45
N ASP A 316 -5.49 3.48 -6.32
CA ASP A 316 -5.95 2.80 -5.09
C ASP A 316 -7.26 3.38 -4.52
N GLN A 317 -7.63 4.60 -4.93
CA GLN A 317 -8.84 5.25 -4.43
C GLN A 317 -10.09 4.88 -5.23
N PHE A 318 -9.96 4.27 -6.41
CA PHE A 318 -11.11 3.86 -7.23
C PHE A 318 -11.03 2.42 -7.75
N ALA A 319 -9.84 1.80 -7.80
CA ALA A 319 -9.66 0.42 -8.24
C ALA A 319 -9.41 -0.50 -7.04
N ASP A 320 -10.02 -1.69 -7.06
CA ASP A 320 -9.83 -2.74 -6.05
C ASP A 320 -9.69 -4.14 -6.68
N ASN A 321 -9.56 -4.22 -8.00
CA ASN A 321 -9.32 -5.46 -8.72
C ASN A 321 -7.85 -5.85 -8.64
N THR A 322 -7.57 -7.03 -8.06
CA THR A 322 -6.21 -7.53 -7.83
C THR A 322 -5.42 -7.68 -9.12
N ASP A 323 -6.05 -8.18 -10.21
CA ASP A 323 -5.36 -8.39 -11.50
C ASP A 323 -4.91 -7.06 -12.12
N VAL A 324 -5.68 -5.99 -11.89
CA VAL A 324 -5.29 -4.64 -12.31
C VAL A 324 -4.15 -4.12 -11.45
N LEU A 325 -4.28 -4.20 -10.11
CA LEU A 325 -3.34 -3.58 -9.16
C LEU A 325 -2.00 -4.32 -9.06
N SER A 326 -1.94 -5.60 -9.46
CA SER A 326 -0.71 -6.40 -9.42
C SER A 326 0.05 -6.46 -10.75
N ALA A 327 -0.56 -5.99 -11.86
CA ALA A 327 0.01 -6.10 -13.20
C ALA A 327 0.39 -4.71 -13.77
N PRO A 328 1.69 -4.36 -13.85
CA PRO A 328 2.13 -3.09 -14.44
C PRO A 328 1.59 -2.83 -15.85
N GLY A 329 1.51 -3.88 -16.67
CA GLY A 329 0.92 -3.80 -18.01
C GLY A 329 -0.58 -3.46 -18.02
N ALA A 330 -1.31 -3.69 -16.92
CA ALA A 330 -2.71 -3.34 -16.79
C ALA A 330 -2.89 -1.89 -16.28
N TYR A 331 -2.34 -1.56 -15.11
CA TYR A 331 -2.58 -0.25 -14.51
C TYR A 331 -1.91 0.90 -15.29
N ARG A 332 -0.77 0.69 -15.96
CA ARG A 332 -0.14 1.70 -16.82
C ARG A 332 -1.03 2.16 -17.98
N ARG A 333 -2.00 1.35 -18.40
CA ARG A 333 -3.00 1.76 -19.41
C ARG A 333 -3.93 2.86 -18.92
N LEU A 334 -4.06 3.02 -17.59
CA LEU A 334 -4.90 4.03 -16.96
C LEU A 334 -4.22 5.42 -16.89
N VAL A 335 -2.96 5.56 -17.33
CA VAL A 335 -2.24 6.86 -17.38
C VAL A 335 -3.06 7.94 -18.11
N GLY A 336 -3.84 7.56 -19.12
CA GLY A 336 -4.72 8.48 -19.84
C GLY A 336 -5.76 9.22 -18.99
N LEU A 337 -6.08 8.72 -17.80
CA LEU A 337 -6.98 9.40 -16.85
C LEU A 337 -6.36 10.65 -16.22
N TYR A 338 -5.03 10.77 -16.27
CA TYR A 338 -4.27 11.83 -15.59
C TYR A 338 -3.57 12.80 -16.54
N ARG A 339 -3.99 12.82 -17.83
CA ARG A 339 -3.46 13.68 -18.88
C ARG A 339 -4.41 14.76 -19.34
#